data_22d73f6f2850a2b69018bb30233ba7b4
#
_entry.id   22d73f6f2850a2b69018bb30233ba7b4
#
_cell.length_a   1.000
_cell.length_b   1.000
_cell.length_c   1.000
_cell.angle_alpha   90.00
_cell.angle_beta   90.00
_cell.angle_gamma   90.00
#
_symmetry.space_group_name_H-M   'P 1'
#
loop_
_entity.id
_entity.type
_entity.pdbx_description
1 polymer ?
#
loop_
_entity_poly.entity_id
_entity_poly.type
_entity_poly.pdbx_seq_one_letter_code
_entity_poly.pdbx_strand_id
1 'polypeptide(L)'
;FPQIPIFYSLCDRYDPGVRSKVEWFDVSTDSSVEADIDVLTENQPKAILMYDVGANVYDSHERIFRNGGISGTRKMREFLYNYVYANDYTFVGIYKTGTNVLQLWIKEEDAENKETAVFDSGDGTFENPYTLHTAEQLVLFSKMVNDGRTFEGQYIEQTTDIDMSGIAFTPIGEINGESCFKGAYNGKGHVIRNLSIQGKATEDVGLFGRLEGAVYNLGLEAGSLTGDCVGAIASYAVNPEAEIMNCFTDVDVTGSRAGGITDNFAGSVVNCVSAGTLTG
;
A
#
# COMPACT_ATOMS: atom_id res chain seq x y z
N PHE A 1 17.24 -15.14 -15.00
CA PHE A 1 15.99 -15.42 -14.29
C PHE A 1 16.11 -16.80 -13.68
N PRO A 2 15.78 -16.99 -12.39
CA PRO A 2 15.47 -18.31 -11.94
C PRO A 2 14.23 -18.73 -12.71
N GLN A 3 14.39 -19.71 -13.58
CA GLN A 3 13.23 -20.31 -14.22
C GLN A 3 12.36 -20.85 -13.08
N ILE A 4 11.11 -20.41 -13.04
CA ILE A 4 10.14 -20.83 -12.02
C ILE A 4 10.17 -22.33 -11.74
N PRO A 5 10.34 -23.22 -12.78
CA PRO A 5 10.49 -24.65 -12.58
C PRO A 5 11.65 -25.08 -11.66
N ILE A 6 12.78 -24.37 -11.68
CA ILE A 6 13.92 -24.68 -10.79
C ILE A 6 13.54 -24.42 -9.34
N PHE A 7 12.78 -23.36 -9.07
CA PHE A 7 12.35 -23.04 -7.72
C PHE A 7 11.42 -24.10 -7.14
N TYR A 8 10.46 -24.58 -7.91
CA TYR A 8 9.57 -25.67 -7.48
C TYR A 8 10.34 -26.96 -7.20
N SER A 9 11.33 -27.30 -8.03
CA SER A 9 12.18 -28.46 -7.84
C SER A 9 13.02 -28.37 -6.55
N LEU A 10 13.60 -27.21 -6.27
CA LEU A 10 14.39 -26.97 -5.06
C LEU A 10 13.55 -27.02 -3.77
N CYS A 11 12.28 -26.65 -3.86
CA CYS A 11 11.36 -26.66 -2.73
C CYS A 11 10.57 -27.97 -2.59
N ASP A 12 10.85 -28.99 -3.40
CA ASP A 12 10.13 -30.25 -3.47
C ASP A 12 8.60 -30.03 -3.62
N ARG A 13 8.23 -29.12 -4.54
CA ARG A 13 6.85 -28.74 -4.81
C ARG A 13 6.51 -28.93 -6.28
N TYR A 14 5.27 -29.27 -6.56
CA TYR A 14 4.77 -29.38 -7.91
C TYR A 14 4.38 -27.99 -8.44
N ASP A 15 4.65 -27.77 -9.73
CA ASP A 15 4.15 -26.61 -10.47
C ASP A 15 2.59 -26.63 -10.38
N PRO A 16 1.92 -25.58 -9.87
CA PRO A 16 0.46 -25.54 -9.73
C PRO A 16 -0.27 -25.48 -11.07
N GLY A 17 0.44 -25.60 -12.20
CA GLY A 17 -0.16 -25.55 -13.52
C GLY A 17 -0.32 -24.14 -14.09
N VAL A 18 0.28 -23.15 -13.45
CA VAL A 18 0.32 -21.76 -13.93
C VAL A 18 1.02 -21.72 -15.29
N ARG A 19 0.33 -21.24 -16.31
CA ARG A 19 0.79 -21.28 -17.70
C ARG A 19 1.65 -20.10 -18.09
N SER A 20 1.47 -18.96 -17.43
CA SER A 20 2.26 -17.75 -17.66
C SER A 20 3.63 -17.87 -17.02
N LYS A 21 4.48 -18.74 -17.52
CA LYS A 21 5.90 -18.80 -17.17
C LYS A 21 6.62 -17.62 -17.80
N VAL A 22 6.19 -16.41 -17.47
CA VAL A 22 6.59 -15.23 -18.22
C VAL A 22 7.96 -14.78 -17.81
N GLU A 23 8.86 -14.89 -18.73
CA GLU A 23 10.18 -14.30 -18.64
C GLU A 23 10.21 -12.85 -19.14
N TRP A 24 9.19 -12.39 -19.87
CA TRP A 24 9.14 -11.07 -20.50
C TRP A 24 7.72 -10.47 -20.48
N PHE A 25 7.64 -9.17 -20.31
CA PHE A 25 6.43 -8.37 -20.16
C PHE A 25 5.33 -8.58 -21.24
N ASP A 26 5.68 -9.08 -22.41
CA ASP A 26 4.77 -9.15 -23.57
C ASP A 26 4.38 -10.54 -24.03
N VAL A 27 4.81 -11.58 -23.35
CA VAL A 27 4.52 -12.95 -23.80
C VAL A 27 3.20 -13.50 -23.27
N SER A 28 2.65 -12.87 -22.21
CA SER A 28 1.36 -13.28 -21.65
C SER A 28 0.21 -12.55 -22.30
N THR A 29 -0.69 -13.31 -22.90
CA THR A 29 -1.98 -12.79 -23.34
C THR A 29 -2.90 -12.54 -22.14
N ASP A 30 -3.85 -11.63 -22.26
CA ASP A 30 -4.82 -11.38 -21.20
C ASP A 30 -5.55 -12.66 -20.78
N SER A 31 -5.94 -13.50 -21.74
CA SER A 31 -6.59 -14.77 -21.46
C SER A 31 -5.71 -15.79 -20.74
N SER A 32 -4.39 -15.78 -20.95
CA SER A 32 -3.49 -16.65 -20.19
C SER A 32 -3.31 -16.16 -18.75
N VAL A 33 -3.28 -14.84 -18.53
CA VAL A 33 -3.23 -14.26 -17.20
C VAL A 33 -4.51 -14.54 -16.41
N GLU A 34 -5.68 -14.41 -17.04
CA GLU A 34 -6.97 -14.75 -16.43
C GLU A 34 -7.02 -16.23 -16.02
N ALA A 35 -6.58 -17.15 -16.90
CA ALA A 35 -6.50 -18.56 -16.57
C ALA A 35 -5.53 -18.88 -15.41
N ASP A 36 -4.43 -18.16 -15.30
CA ASP A 36 -3.49 -18.32 -14.19
C ASP A 36 -4.06 -17.77 -12.87
N ILE A 37 -4.83 -16.68 -12.91
CA ILE A 37 -5.57 -16.12 -11.78
C ILE A 37 -6.57 -17.14 -11.24
N ASP A 38 -7.34 -17.78 -12.14
CA ASP A 38 -8.31 -18.83 -11.77
C ASP A 38 -7.59 -20.00 -11.06
N VAL A 39 -6.47 -20.47 -11.63
CA VAL A 39 -5.67 -21.56 -11.03
C VAL A 39 -5.13 -21.20 -9.65
N LEU A 40 -4.62 -19.99 -9.47
CA LEU A 40 -4.12 -19.54 -8.17
C LEU A 40 -5.24 -19.42 -7.14
N THR A 41 -6.40 -18.93 -7.57
CA THR A 41 -7.57 -18.78 -6.70
C THR A 41 -8.11 -20.14 -6.25
N GLU A 42 -8.18 -21.12 -7.16
CA GLU A 42 -8.67 -22.47 -6.86
C GLU A 42 -7.69 -23.28 -5.98
N ASN A 43 -6.39 -23.21 -6.26
CA ASN A 43 -5.40 -24.06 -5.60
C ASN A 43 -4.81 -23.48 -4.32
N GLN A 44 -4.94 -22.20 -4.08
CA GLN A 44 -4.46 -21.50 -2.89
C GLN A 44 -3.05 -21.97 -2.45
N PRO A 45 -2.00 -21.65 -3.17
CA PRO A 45 -0.65 -22.15 -2.93
C PRO A 45 -0.17 -21.78 -1.51
N LYS A 46 0.56 -22.68 -0.84
CA LYS A 46 1.10 -22.43 0.51
C LYS A 46 2.17 -21.35 0.57
N ALA A 47 2.82 -21.04 -0.53
CA ALA A 47 3.82 -19.98 -0.63
C ALA A 47 3.78 -19.33 -2.01
N ILE A 48 3.97 -18.01 -2.03
CA ILE A 48 4.04 -17.21 -3.24
C ILE A 48 5.36 -16.45 -3.23
N LEU A 49 6.12 -16.58 -4.32
CA LEU A 49 7.32 -15.80 -4.55
C LEU A 49 7.01 -14.79 -5.66
N MET A 50 6.91 -13.52 -5.28
CA MET A 50 6.63 -12.44 -6.21
C MET A 50 7.93 -11.75 -6.64
N TYR A 51 8.08 -11.56 -7.94
CA TYR A 51 9.10 -10.68 -8.49
C TYR A 51 8.50 -9.29 -8.65
N ASP A 52 9.07 -8.32 -7.95
CA ASP A 52 8.60 -6.93 -8.03
C ASP A 52 9.60 -6.06 -8.79
N VAL A 53 9.10 -5.39 -9.80
CA VAL A 53 9.78 -4.31 -10.52
C VAL A 53 8.98 -3.02 -10.32
N GLY A 54 9.66 -1.90 -10.21
CA GLY A 54 9.02 -0.60 -10.00
C GLY A 54 7.99 -0.26 -11.09
N ALA A 55 6.96 0.49 -10.73
CA ALA A 55 5.88 0.89 -11.64
C ALA A 55 6.41 1.56 -12.93
N ASN A 56 7.47 2.35 -12.83
CA ASN A 56 8.12 3.00 -13.98
C ASN A 56 8.62 2.03 -15.06
N VAL A 57 8.93 0.78 -14.68
CA VAL A 57 9.33 -0.26 -15.66
C VAL A 57 8.12 -0.68 -16.49
N TYR A 58 6.96 -0.90 -15.83
CA TYR A 58 5.70 -1.21 -16.51
C TYR A 58 5.27 -0.06 -17.40
N ASP A 59 5.24 1.17 -16.88
CA ASP A 59 4.81 2.36 -17.63
C ASP A 59 5.64 2.57 -18.89
N SER A 60 6.96 2.44 -18.78
CA SER A 60 7.85 2.59 -19.94
C SER A 60 7.61 1.51 -20.98
N HIS A 61 7.44 0.27 -20.55
CA HIS A 61 7.20 -0.87 -21.42
C HIS A 61 5.84 -0.77 -22.11
N GLU A 62 4.78 -0.51 -21.36
CA GLU A 62 3.40 -0.41 -21.85
C GLU A 62 3.24 0.75 -22.83
N ARG A 63 3.86 1.88 -22.57
CA ARG A 63 3.90 3.03 -23.50
C ARG A 63 4.55 2.66 -24.82
N ILE A 64 5.66 1.93 -24.80
CA ILE A 64 6.44 1.62 -26.00
C ILE A 64 5.80 0.50 -26.81
N PHE A 65 5.35 -0.58 -26.16
CA PHE A 65 4.95 -1.81 -26.83
C PHE A 65 3.45 -2.05 -26.83
N ARG A 66 2.67 -1.38 -25.96
CA ARG A 66 1.22 -1.58 -25.85
C ARG A 66 0.40 -0.31 -26.09
N ASN A 67 1.03 0.73 -26.62
CA ASN A 67 0.37 2.01 -26.85
C ASN A 67 -0.36 2.55 -25.60
N GLY A 68 0.23 2.34 -24.42
CA GLY A 68 -0.33 2.72 -23.13
C GLY A 68 -1.32 1.73 -22.52
N GLY A 69 -1.60 0.62 -23.19
CA GLY A 69 -2.48 -0.44 -22.62
C GLY A 69 -1.77 -1.27 -21.56
N ILE A 70 -2.49 -1.67 -20.52
CA ILE A 70 -1.98 -2.45 -19.37
C ILE A 70 -1.46 -3.81 -19.82
N SER A 71 -0.29 -4.21 -19.34
CA SER A 71 0.31 -5.51 -19.63
C SER A 71 -0.30 -6.63 -18.78
N GLY A 72 -0.31 -7.86 -19.29
CA GLY A 72 -0.71 -9.03 -18.50
C GLY A 72 0.15 -9.22 -17.25
N THR A 73 1.42 -8.87 -17.33
CA THR A 73 2.35 -8.93 -16.18
C THR A 73 1.96 -7.93 -15.09
N ARG A 74 1.53 -6.71 -15.45
CA ARG A 74 1.00 -5.74 -14.47
C ARG A 74 -0.29 -6.27 -13.87
N LYS A 75 -1.23 -6.79 -14.67
CA LYS A 75 -2.48 -7.40 -14.15
C LYS A 75 -2.19 -8.49 -13.13
N MET A 76 -1.28 -9.41 -13.44
CA MET A 76 -0.88 -10.47 -12.51
C MET A 76 -0.25 -9.92 -11.23
N ARG A 77 0.62 -8.91 -11.33
CA ARG A 77 1.23 -8.26 -10.17
C ARG A 77 0.16 -7.67 -9.23
N GLU A 78 -0.76 -6.89 -9.78
CA GLU A 78 -1.83 -6.27 -9.01
C GLU A 78 -2.77 -7.31 -8.39
N PHE A 79 -3.10 -8.36 -9.14
CA PHE A 79 -3.83 -9.49 -8.59
C PHE A 79 -3.08 -10.13 -7.41
N LEU A 80 -1.80 -10.46 -7.56
CA LEU A 80 -1.02 -11.13 -6.51
C LEU A 80 -0.93 -10.29 -5.24
N TYR A 81 -0.73 -8.98 -5.33
CA TYR A 81 -0.74 -8.12 -4.15
C TYR A 81 -2.09 -8.16 -3.43
N ASN A 82 -3.19 -7.98 -4.15
CA ASN A 82 -4.52 -8.10 -3.54
C ASN A 82 -4.75 -9.50 -2.97
N TYR A 83 -4.35 -10.53 -3.69
CA TYR A 83 -4.55 -11.92 -3.32
C TYR A 83 -3.84 -12.31 -2.02
N VAL A 84 -2.57 -11.94 -1.85
CA VAL A 84 -1.82 -12.29 -0.63
C VAL A 84 -2.40 -11.62 0.61
N TYR A 85 -2.86 -10.37 0.51
CA TYR A 85 -3.49 -9.70 1.64
C TYR A 85 -4.92 -10.17 1.92
N ALA A 86 -5.68 -10.53 0.89
CA ALA A 86 -7.04 -11.02 1.05
C ALA A 86 -7.12 -12.48 1.54
N ASN A 87 -6.05 -13.26 1.41
CA ASN A 87 -6.04 -14.70 1.71
C ASN A 87 -5.05 -15.09 2.82
N ASP A 88 -4.77 -14.19 3.75
CA ASP A 88 -3.99 -14.44 4.97
C ASP A 88 -2.57 -14.98 4.71
N TYR A 89 -1.89 -14.43 3.70
CA TYR A 89 -0.47 -14.67 3.53
C TYR A 89 0.34 -13.71 4.37
N THR A 90 1.31 -14.23 5.10
CA THR A 90 2.27 -13.44 5.85
C THR A 90 3.52 -13.17 5.01
N PHE A 91 3.92 -11.90 4.97
CA PHE A 91 5.18 -11.49 4.36
C PHE A 91 6.37 -12.01 5.18
N VAL A 92 7.27 -12.75 4.53
CA VAL A 92 8.42 -13.38 5.18
C VAL A 92 9.70 -12.56 4.98
N GLY A 93 9.88 -11.96 3.82
CA GLY A 93 11.07 -11.16 3.56
C GLY A 93 11.30 -10.81 2.10
N ILE A 94 12.25 -9.90 1.91
CA ILE A 94 12.73 -9.44 0.61
C ILE A 94 14.11 -10.03 0.33
N TYR A 95 14.28 -10.63 -0.84
CA TYR A 95 15.54 -11.16 -1.31
C TYR A 95 16.01 -10.36 -2.53
N LYS A 96 17.10 -9.62 -2.38
CA LYS A 96 17.67 -8.80 -3.46
C LYS A 96 18.82 -9.55 -4.14
N THR A 97 18.77 -9.66 -5.47
CA THR A 97 19.86 -10.19 -6.29
C THR A 97 20.17 -9.18 -7.42
N GLY A 98 21.18 -8.34 -7.20
CA GLY A 98 21.42 -7.20 -8.09
C GLY A 98 20.27 -6.21 -8.07
N THR A 99 19.65 -5.97 -9.24
CA THR A 99 18.48 -5.10 -9.38
C THR A 99 17.13 -5.81 -9.15
N ASN A 100 17.16 -7.13 -8.95
CA ASN A 100 15.95 -7.93 -8.81
C ASN A 100 15.51 -7.97 -7.35
N VAL A 101 14.22 -7.78 -7.14
CA VAL A 101 13.55 -7.85 -5.84
C VAL A 101 12.56 -9.01 -5.87
N LEU A 102 12.74 -9.96 -4.96
CA LEU A 102 11.85 -11.09 -4.78
C LEU A 102 11.21 -10.98 -3.39
N GLN A 103 9.90 -11.06 -3.31
CA GLN A 103 9.14 -11.07 -2.06
C GLN A 103 8.59 -12.47 -1.83
N LEU A 104 8.81 -13.03 -0.63
CA LEU A 104 8.27 -14.31 -0.23
C LEU A 104 7.09 -14.10 0.72
N TRP A 105 5.98 -14.73 0.38
CA TRP A 105 4.74 -14.76 1.14
C TRP A 105 4.35 -16.19 1.46
N ILE A 106 3.96 -16.48 2.71
CA ILE A 106 3.56 -17.82 3.16
C ILE A 106 2.15 -17.75 3.74
N LYS A 107 1.28 -18.65 3.30
CA LYS A 107 -0.08 -18.75 3.80
C LYS A 107 -0.10 -19.26 5.23
N GLU A 108 -0.84 -18.59 6.11
CA GLU A 108 -1.08 -19.08 7.47
C GLU A 108 -2.06 -20.25 7.43
N GLU A 109 -1.67 -21.41 8.01
CA GLU A 109 -2.44 -22.66 7.86
C GLU A 109 -3.78 -22.67 8.62
N ASP A 110 -3.96 -21.76 9.59
CA ASP A 110 -5.14 -21.72 10.47
C ASP A 110 -5.97 -20.43 10.34
N ALA A 111 -5.69 -19.59 9.34
CA ALA A 111 -6.45 -18.35 9.15
C ALA A 111 -7.82 -18.65 8.51
N GLU A 112 -8.90 -18.21 9.14
CA GLU A 112 -10.22 -18.21 8.52
C GLU A 112 -10.18 -17.33 7.25
N ASN A 113 -10.71 -17.81 6.13
CA ASN A 113 -10.78 -17.07 4.87
C ASN A 113 -11.54 -15.74 5.10
N LYS A 114 -10.82 -14.65 5.21
CA LYS A 114 -11.41 -13.30 5.20
C LYS A 114 -11.54 -12.86 3.74
N GLU A 115 -12.77 -12.74 3.28
CA GLU A 115 -13.09 -12.22 1.94
C GLU A 115 -12.83 -10.69 1.80
N THR A 116 -11.96 -10.12 2.62
CA THR A 116 -11.70 -8.67 2.59
C THR A 116 -10.64 -8.36 1.53
N ALA A 117 -11.07 -7.99 0.35
CA ALA A 117 -10.18 -7.41 -0.64
C ALA A 117 -9.56 -6.11 -0.10
N VAL A 118 -8.26 -5.87 -0.37
CA VAL A 118 -7.60 -4.63 0.06
C VAL A 118 -8.22 -3.41 -0.61
N PHE A 119 -8.64 -3.56 -1.86
CA PHE A 119 -9.32 -2.52 -2.62
C PHE A 119 -10.59 -3.09 -3.25
N ASP A 120 -11.64 -2.28 -3.35
CA ASP A 120 -12.91 -2.69 -3.98
C ASP A 120 -12.77 -2.81 -5.49
N SER A 121 -12.00 -1.90 -6.09
CA SER A 121 -11.85 -1.79 -7.54
C SER A 121 -10.62 -0.97 -7.92
N GLY A 122 -10.37 -0.88 -9.21
CA GLY A 122 -9.31 -0.07 -9.80
C GLY A 122 -8.04 -0.86 -10.12
N ASP A 123 -7.17 -0.21 -10.87
CA ASP A 123 -5.85 -0.72 -11.23
C ASP A 123 -4.72 0.24 -10.79
N GLY A 124 -5.10 1.30 -10.05
CA GLY A 124 -4.20 2.30 -9.51
C GLY A 124 -3.77 3.37 -10.51
N THR A 125 -4.33 3.40 -11.72
CA THR A 125 -4.09 4.52 -12.66
C THR A 125 -4.88 5.76 -12.25
N PHE A 126 -4.56 6.92 -12.82
CA PHE A 126 -5.31 8.14 -12.58
C PHE A 126 -6.77 8.04 -13.05
N GLU A 127 -7.01 7.37 -14.16
CA GLU A 127 -8.35 7.16 -14.74
C GLU A 127 -9.16 6.08 -14.00
N ASN A 128 -8.49 5.14 -13.33
CA ASN A 128 -9.11 4.02 -12.62
C ASN A 128 -8.36 3.73 -11.30
N PRO A 129 -8.43 4.65 -10.32
CA PRO A 129 -7.72 4.53 -9.05
C PRO A 129 -8.20 3.33 -8.23
N TYR A 130 -7.33 2.80 -7.38
CA TYR A 130 -7.76 1.87 -6.34
C TYR A 130 -8.77 2.54 -5.42
N THR A 131 -9.83 1.83 -5.04
CA THR A 131 -10.85 2.35 -4.14
C THR A 131 -10.90 1.57 -2.85
N LEU A 132 -11.09 2.27 -1.72
CA LEU A 132 -11.30 1.69 -0.39
C LEU A 132 -12.40 2.43 0.37
N HIS A 133 -13.10 1.71 1.28
CA HIS A 133 -14.22 2.27 2.02
C HIS A 133 -14.36 1.74 3.47
N THR A 134 -13.51 0.79 3.90
CA THR A 134 -13.60 0.22 5.26
C THR A 134 -12.31 0.43 6.07
N ALA A 135 -12.44 0.32 7.40
CA ALA A 135 -11.31 0.39 8.31
C ALA A 135 -10.32 -0.75 8.07
N GLU A 136 -10.81 -1.96 7.80
CA GLU A 136 -10.00 -3.14 7.52
C GLU A 136 -9.17 -2.93 6.24
N GLN A 137 -9.76 -2.35 5.20
CA GLN A 137 -9.04 -2.01 3.96
C GLN A 137 -7.94 -0.97 4.21
N LEU A 138 -8.22 0.05 5.04
CA LEU A 138 -7.21 1.04 5.41
C LEU A 138 -6.05 0.42 6.21
N VAL A 139 -6.33 -0.53 7.12
CA VAL A 139 -5.31 -1.31 7.84
C VAL A 139 -4.48 -2.15 6.89
N LEU A 140 -5.12 -2.84 5.94
CA LEU A 140 -4.42 -3.66 4.94
C LEU A 140 -3.58 -2.79 4.00
N PHE A 141 -4.08 -1.62 3.61
CA PHE A 141 -3.32 -0.65 2.82
C PHE A 141 -2.07 -0.18 3.58
N SER A 142 -2.21 0.18 4.88
CA SER A 142 -1.05 0.49 5.72
C SER A 142 -0.04 -0.67 5.75
N LYS A 143 -0.52 -1.90 5.96
CA LYS A 143 0.34 -3.08 5.96
C LYS A 143 1.09 -3.25 4.63
N MET A 144 0.41 -3.07 3.49
CA MET A 144 1.06 -3.15 2.17
C MET A 144 2.22 -2.17 2.03
N VAL A 145 2.03 -0.92 2.46
CA VAL A 145 3.10 0.09 2.41
C VAL A 145 4.24 -0.28 3.34
N ASN A 146 3.94 -0.71 4.56
CA ASN A 146 4.92 -1.10 5.56
C ASN A 146 5.72 -2.36 5.15
N ASP A 147 5.11 -3.25 4.39
CA ASP A 147 5.77 -4.40 3.76
C ASP A 147 6.57 -4.03 2.49
N GLY A 148 6.64 -2.74 2.14
CA GLY A 148 7.54 -2.19 1.11
C GLY A 148 6.90 -1.84 -0.23
N ARG A 149 5.56 -1.91 -0.37
CA ARG A 149 4.87 -1.43 -1.57
C ARG A 149 4.68 0.08 -1.51
N THR A 150 5.46 0.83 -2.30
CA THR A 150 5.46 2.30 -2.24
C THR A 150 4.27 2.96 -2.94
N PHE A 151 3.55 2.27 -3.80
CA PHE A 151 2.49 2.82 -4.68
C PHE A 151 2.96 3.99 -5.57
N GLU A 152 4.25 4.05 -5.91
CA GLU A 152 4.79 5.10 -6.76
C GLU A 152 4.08 5.16 -8.12
N GLY A 153 3.56 6.35 -8.48
CA GLY A 153 2.77 6.56 -9.70
C GLY A 153 1.35 5.99 -9.66
N GLN A 154 0.87 5.51 -8.51
CA GLN A 154 -0.47 4.96 -8.35
C GLN A 154 -1.38 5.87 -7.52
N TYR A 155 -2.68 5.73 -7.75
CA TYR A 155 -3.74 6.55 -7.17
C TYR A 155 -4.69 5.69 -6.34
N ILE A 156 -4.99 6.16 -5.14
CA ILE A 156 -5.94 5.55 -4.20
C ILE A 156 -7.04 6.55 -3.88
N GLU A 157 -8.30 6.14 -3.90
CA GLU A 157 -9.45 6.96 -3.53
C GLU A 157 -10.25 6.34 -2.39
N GLN A 158 -10.58 7.17 -1.40
CA GLN A 158 -11.56 6.83 -0.38
C GLN A 158 -12.96 7.12 -0.92
N THR A 159 -13.92 6.18 -0.77
CA THR A 159 -15.27 6.31 -1.36
C THR A 159 -16.36 6.59 -0.34
N THR A 160 -16.07 6.47 0.96
CA THR A 160 -16.99 6.80 2.07
C THR A 160 -16.20 7.31 3.27
N ASP A 161 -16.89 7.81 4.27
CA ASP A 161 -16.29 8.03 5.59
C ASP A 161 -15.90 6.71 6.23
N ILE A 162 -14.73 6.67 6.89
CA ILE A 162 -14.20 5.47 7.56
C ILE A 162 -14.17 5.69 9.06
N ASP A 163 -14.78 4.78 9.81
CA ASP A 163 -14.75 4.78 11.28
C ASP A 163 -13.69 3.79 11.80
N MET A 164 -12.67 4.30 12.48
CA MET A 164 -11.57 3.54 13.06
C MET A 164 -11.81 3.16 14.53
N SER A 165 -13.04 3.30 15.05
CA SER A 165 -13.38 3.01 16.45
C SER A 165 -12.97 1.58 16.84
N GLY A 166 -12.06 1.46 17.79
CA GLY A 166 -11.60 0.16 18.30
C GLY A 166 -10.66 -0.62 17.36
N ILE A 167 -10.29 -0.04 16.24
CA ILE A 167 -9.38 -0.65 15.26
C ILE A 167 -7.94 -0.25 15.60
N ALA A 168 -7.06 -1.23 15.78
CA ALA A 168 -5.63 -0.99 15.92
C ALA A 168 -5.06 -0.58 14.55
N PHE A 169 -4.33 0.53 14.53
CA PHE A 169 -3.76 1.06 13.30
C PHE A 169 -2.26 1.34 13.45
N THR A 170 -1.50 0.93 12.45
CA THR A 170 -0.08 1.28 12.31
C THR A 170 0.04 2.39 11.26
N PRO A 171 0.80 3.45 11.50
CA PRO A 171 1.04 4.50 10.51
C PRO A 171 1.46 3.94 9.14
N ILE A 172 1.02 4.59 8.07
CA ILE A 172 1.37 4.22 6.70
C ILE A 172 2.80 4.71 6.41
N GLY A 173 3.74 3.78 6.21
CA GLY A 173 5.16 4.07 6.06
C GLY A 173 5.87 4.28 7.41
N GLU A 174 7.16 3.94 7.45
CA GLU A 174 8.00 4.01 8.66
C GLU A 174 9.09 5.07 8.51
N ILE A 175 9.24 5.95 9.49
CA ILE A 175 10.23 7.04 9.46
C ILE A 175 11.66 6.52 9.48
N ASN A 176 11.92 5.55 10.35
CA ASN A 176 13.26 4.95 10.49
C ASN A 176 13.45 3.72 9.59
N GLY A 177 12.47 3.41 8.75
CA GLY A 177 12.48 2.30 7.81
C GLY A 177 12.70 2.74 6.36
N GLU A 178 12.75 1.77 5.45
CA GLU A 178 12.75 2.01 4.01
C GLU A 178 11.33 2.20 3.45
N SER A 179 10.30 1.88 4.23
CA SER A 179 8.90 1.88 3.82
C SER A 179 8.33 3.30 3.78
N CYS A 180 7.77 3.70 2.65
CA CYS A 180 7.14 5.01 2.49
C CYS A 180 6.03 4.95 1.46
N PHE A 181 5.03 5.83 1.61
CA PHE A 181 4.01 5.98 0.58
C PHE A 181 4.44 7.05 -0.44
N LYS A 182 4.50 6.68 -1.71
CA LYS A 182 4.88 7.54 -2.83
C LYS A 182 3.77 7.77 -3.84
N GLY A 183 2.60 7.18 -3.63
CA GLY A 183 1.43 7.35 -4.47
C GLY A 183 0.66 8.64 -4.17
N ALA A 184 -0.55 8.73 -4.71
CA ALA A 184 -1.50 9.78 -4.42
C ALA A 184 -2.73 9.21 -3.71
N TYR A 185 -3.04 9.69 -2.50
CA TYR A 185 -4.23 9.33 -1.74
C TYR A 185 -5.23 10.48 -1.79
N ASN A 186 -6.40 10.23 -2.35
CA ASN A 186 -7.48 11.20 -2.47
C ASN A 186 -8.65 10.81 -1.57
N GLY A 187 -8.86 11.56 -0.49
CA GLY A 187 -9.99 11.35 0.40
C GLY A 187 -11.35 11.68 -0.20
N LYS A 188 -11.42 12.32 -1.37
CA LYS A 188 -12.66 12.72 -2.07
C LYS A 188 -13.61 13.58 -1.23
N GLY A 189 -13.10 14.21 -0.18
CA GLY A 189 -13.89 15.00 0.79
C GLY A 189 -14.50 14.15 1.93
N HIS A 190 -14.17 12.86 1.98
CA HIS A 190 -14.54 11.98 3.08
C HIS A 190 -13.60 12.14 4.27
N VAL A 191 -14.05 11.64 5.42
CA VAL A 191 -13.29 11.70 6.67
C VAL A 191 -12.92 10.31 7.19
N ILE A 192 -11.81 10.25 7.91
CA ILE A 192 -11.44 9.13 8.77
C ILE A 192 -11.72 9.58 10.20
N ARG A 193 -12.60 8.88 10.92
CA ARG A 193 -13.01 9.19 12.30
C ARG A 193 -12.41 8.23 13.30
N ASN A 194 -12.25 8.74 14.53
CA ASN A 194 -11.83 7.94 15.69
C ASN A 194 -10.50 7.23 15.53
N LEU A 195 -9.62 7.75 14.67
CA LEU A 195 -8.27 7.21 14.52
C LEU A 195 -7.50 7.41 15.81
N SER A 196 -7.13 6.31 16.46
CA SER A 196 -6.34 6.34 17.71
C SER A 196 -5.00 5.64 17.51
N ILE A 197 -3.91 6.38 17.67
CA ILE A 197 -2.55 5.85 17.56
C ILE A 197 -1.80 6.22 18.84
N GLN A 198 -1.34 5.19 19.57
CA GLN A 198 -0.53 5.31 20.78
C GLN A 198 0.90 4.85 20.48
N GLY A 199 1.70 5.75 19.94
CA GLY A 199 3.12 5.51 19.74
C GLY A 199 3.90 5.62 21.07
N LYS A 200 5.10 5.04 21.09
CA LYS A 200 6.03 5.25 22.22
C LYS A 200 6.60 6.66 22.18
N ALA A 201 7.17 7.11 23.30
CA ALA A 201 7.81 8.42 23.42
C ALA A 201 9.05 8.63 22.50
N THR A 202 9.37 7.67 21.66
CA THR A 202 10.47 7.71 20.67
C THR A 202 9.99 7.38 19.27
N GLU A 203 8.67 7.28 19.07
CA GLU A 203 8.08 6.94 17.79
C GLU A 203 7.37 8.15 17.20
N ASP A 204 7.58 8.33 15.91
CA ASP A 204 6.93 9.36 15.13
C ASP A 204 5.58 8.85 14.62
N VAL A 205 4.52 9.66 14.71
CA VAL A 205 3.14 9.23 14.54
C VAL A 205 2.38 10.16 13.59
N GLY A 206 1.54 9.57 12.75
CA GLY A 206 0.60 10.22 11.86
C GLY A 206 -0.27 9.19 11.16
N LEU A 207 -1.27 9.59 10.41
CA LEU A 207 -1.95 8.67 9.48
C LEU A 207 -0.90 8.07 8.52
N PHE A 208 -0.05 8.95 7.96
CA PHE A 208 1.18 8.56 7.28
C PHE A 208 2.37 8.82 8.22
N GLY A 209 3.09 7.78 8.59
CA GLY A 209 4.36 7.91 9.29
C GLY A 209 5.39 8.55 8.36
N ARG A 210 5.49 8.04 7.12
CA ARG A 210 6.35 8.60 6.08
C ARG A 210 5.61 8.76 4.74
N LEU A 211 5.40 10.02 4.34
CA LEU A 211 4.75 10.42 3.10
C LEU A 211 5.77 11.01 2.13
N GLU A 212 6.05 10.34 1.04
CA GLU A 212 6.92 10.83 -0.05
C GLU A 212 6.13 11.10 -1.35
N GLY A 213 4.81 10.93 -1.30
CA GLY A 213 3.84 11.19 -2.37
C GLY A 213 2.87 12.29 -1.99
N ALA A 214 1.57 12.08 -2.22
CA ALA A 214 0.57 13.12 -2.05
C ALA A 214 -0.69 12.65 -1.30
N VAL A 215 -1.31 13.58 -0.54
CA VAL A 215 -2.60 13.39 0.12
C VAL A 215 -3.52 14.59 -0.19
N TYR A 216 -4.71 14.29 -0.69
CA TYR A 216 -5.67 15.33 -1.09
C TYR A 216 -7.06 15.12 -0.48
N ASN A 217 -7.76 16.23 -0.23
CA ASN A 217 -9.19 16.26 0.06
C ASN A 217 -9.61 15.30 1.18
N LEU A 218 -8.83 15.18 2.23
CA LEU A 218 -9.04 14.24 3.34
C LEU A 218 -9.34 14.97 4.65
N GLY A 219 -10.33 14.48 5.39
CA GLY A 219 -10.59 14.89 6.76
C GLY A 219 -10.13 13.84 7.79
N LEU A 220 -9.60 14.28 8.94
CA LEU A 220 -9.45 13.46 10.15
C LEU A 220 -10.27 14.09 11.27
N GLU A 221 -11.17 13.32 11.90
CA GLU A 221 -12.07 13.81 12.96
C GLU A 221 -12.09 12.89 14.18
N ALA A 222 -12.25 13.49 15.35
CA ALA A 222 -12.49 12.80 16.62
C ALA A 222 -11.42 11.74 16.96
N GLY A 223 -10.18 11.94 16.52
CA GLY A 223 -9.06 11.03 16.75
C GLY A 223 -8.12 11.49 17.86
N SER A 224 -7.18 10.62 18.22
CA SER A 224 -6.10 10.91 19.18
C SER A 224 -4.79 10.27 18.73
N LEU A 225 -3.76 11.10 18.54
CA LEU A 225 -2.44 10.65 18.11
C LEU A 225 -1.39 11.06 19.15
N THR A 226 -0.65 10.10 19.67
CA THR A 226 0.36 10.32 20.70
C THR A 226 1.68 9.67 20.29
N GLY A 227 2.80 10.41 20.42
CA GLY A 227 4.15 9.93 20.07
C GLY A 227 5.24 10.92 20.46
N ASP A 228 6.40 10.82 19.84
CA ASP A 228 7.47 11.82 20.00
C ASP A 228 7.28 13.00 19.03
N CYS A 229 7.31 12.70 17.74
CA CYS A 229 7.04 13.67 16.68
C CYS A 229 5.72 13.30 16.00
N VAL A 230 4.72 14.16 16.10
CA VAL A 230 3.37 13.83 15.67
C VAL A 230 2.85 14.85 14.66
N GLY A 231 2.51 14.37 13.47
CA GLY A 231 1.77 15.15 12.48
C GLY A 231 0.48 14.41 12.09
N ALA A 232 -0.69 15.03 12.25
CA ALA A 232 -1.95 14.31 12.13
C ALA A 232 -2.13 13.60 10.77
N ILE A 233 -1.83 14.28 9.66
CA ILE A 233 -1.85 13.65 8.32
C ILE A 233 -0.52 12.92 8.08
N ALA A 234 0.61 13.58 8.21
CA ALA A 234 1.91 12.97 8.00
C ALA A 234 2.94 13.47 9.00
N SER A 235 3.69 12.55 9.62
CA SER A 235 4.76 12.95 10.53
C SER A 235 6.01 13.38 9.76
N TYR A 236 6.36 12.69 8.67
CA TYR A 236 7.66 12.88 8.04
C TYR A 236 7.60 12.80 6.50
N ALA A 237 8.40 13.69 5.84
CA ALA A 237 8.76 13.59 4.43
C ALA A 237 10.12 14.23 4.16
N VAL A 238 10.95 13.61 3.33
CA VAL A 238 12.18 14.20 2.80
C VAL A 238 12.05 14.65 1.34
N ASN A 239 11.05 14.14 0.63
CA ASN A 239 10.78 14.54 -0.75
C ASN A 239 10.19 15.96 -0.80
N PRO A 240 10.87 16.94 -1.43
CA PRO A 240 10.33 18.30 -1.56
C PRO A 240 9.11 18.38 -2.49
N GLU A 241 8.83 17.33 -3.25
CA GLU A 241 7.64 17.22 -4.11
C GLU A 241 6.47 16.52 -3.42
N ALA A 242 6.63 16.08 -2.16
CA ALA A 242 5.52 15.55 -1.38
C ALA A 242 4.46 16.64 -1.14
N GLU A 243 3.18 16.27 -1.17
CA GLU A 243 2.09 17.26 -1.13
C GLU A 243 0.96 16.86 -0.18
N ILE A 244 0.49 17.83 0.63
CA ILE A 244 -0.77 17.71 1.37
C ILE A 244 -1.65 18.88 1.00
N MET A 245 -2.81 18.63 0.41
CA MET A 245 -3.66 19.68 -0.11
C MET A 245 -5.14 19.48 0.25
N ASN A 246 -5.82 20.58 0.60
CA ASN A 246 -7.26 20.60 0.91
C ASN A 246 -7.64 19.61 2.02
N CYS A 247 -6.80 19.43 3.03
CA CYS A 247 -7.03 18.52 4.14
C CYS A 247 -7.51 19.27 5.39
N PHE A 248 -8.28 18.59 6.20
CA PHE A 248 -8.79 19.11 7.45
C PHE A 248 -8.52 18.12 8.59
N THR A 249 -8.13 18.62 9.77
CA THR A 249 -7.98 17.78 10.95
C THR A 249 -8.66 18.42 12.16
N ASP A 250 -9.41 17.60 12.89
CA ASP A 250 -10.00 17.90 14.20
C ASP A 250 -9.75 16.70 15.12
N VAL A 251 -8.47 16.54 15.49
CA VAL A 251 -7.95 15.43 16.30
C VAL A 251 -7.02 15.95 17.39
N ASP A 252 -6.95 15.24 18.52
CA ASP A 252 -6.01 15.56 19.58
C ASP A 252 -4.63 14.99 19.24
N VAL A 253 -3.62 15.87 19.24
CA VAL A 253 -2.24 15.53 18.93
C VAL A 253 -1.35 15.81 20.13
N THR A 254 -0.63 14.81 20.62
CA THR A 254 0.27 14.92 21.78
C THR A 254 1.65 14.39 21.45
N GLY A 255 2.69 15.21 21.67
CA GLY A 255 4.07 14.79 21.41
C GLY A 255 5.09 15.85 21.81
N SER A 256 6.38 15.49 21.89
CA SER A 256 7.47 16.47 22.10
C SER A 256 7.49 17.52 20.99
N ARG A 257 7.08 17.13 19.78
CA ARG A 257 6.74 18.01 18.68
C ARG A 257 5.37 17.59 18.14
N ALA A 258 4.45 18.53 18.07
CA ALA A 258 3.06 18.26 17.67
C ALA A 258 2.61 19.25 16.58
N GLY A 259 2.26 18.73 15.44
CA GLY A 259 1.71 19.49 14.32
C GLY A 259 0.30 19.02 13.96
N GLY A 260 -0.62 19.96 13.84
CA GLY A 260 -2.02 19.62 13.52
C GLY A 260 -2.22 19.01 12.11
N ILE A 261 -1.28 19.25 11.20
CA ILE A 261 -1.25 18.63 9.86
C ILE A 261 0.00 17.76 9.71
N THR A 262 1.17 18.35 9.91
CA THR A 262 2.48 17.70 9.75
C THR A 262 3.44 18.07 10.86
N ASP A 263 4.52 17.28 11.07
CA ASP A 263 5.66 17.65 11.91
C ASP A 263 6.88 18.01 11.04
N ASN A 264 7.67 17.04 10.62
CA ASN A 264 8.91 17.28 9.84
C ASN A 264 8.70 16.97 8.36
N PHE A 265 8.25 17.95 7.63
CA PHE A 265 7.77 17.78 6.26
C PHE A 265 8.49 18.71 5.28
N ALA A 266 9.31 18.16 4.39
CA ALA A 266 10.06 18.93 3.40
C ALA A 266 9.20 19.39 2.19
N GLY A 267 8.01 18.78 2.02
CA GLY A 267 7.09 19.06 0.91
C GLY A 267 6.21 20.30 1.12
N SER A 268 5.12 20.38 0.39
CA SER A 268 4.18 21.50 0.44
C SER A 268 2.88 21.13 1.18
N VAL A 269 2.37 22.08 1.99
CA VAL A 269 1.07 21.99 2.66
C VAL A 269 0.22 23.16 2.20
N VAL A 270 -0.87 22.89 1.48
CA VAL A 270 -1.66 23.92 0.79
C VAL A 270 -3.14 23.78 1.17
N ASN A 271 -3.76 24.89 1.56
CA ASN A 271 -5.20 24.97 1.86
C ASN A 271 -5.65 23.91 2.89
N CYS A 272 -4.86 23.72 3.94
CA CYS A 272 -5.16 22.79 5.03
C CYS A 272 -5.55 23.54 6.31
N VAL A 273 -6.43 22.96 7.10
CA VAL A 273 -6.91 23.53 8.37
C VAL A 273 -6.81 22.49 9.48
N SER A 274 -6.33 22.89 10.66
CA SER A 274 -6.35 22.08 11.87
C SER A 274 -7.14 22.80 12.96
N ALA A 275 -8.10 22.11 13.60
CA ALA A 275 -8.96 22.62 14.66
C ALA A 275 -8.82 21.86 15.99
N GLY A 276 -8.15 20.71 16.02
CA GLY A 276 -7.98 19.89 17.22
C GLY A 276 -6.97 20.44 18.25
N THR A 277 -6.83 19.75 19.37
CA THR A 277 -5.95 20.13 20.47
C THR A 277 -4.50 19.69 20.19
N LEU A 278 -3.55 20.61 20.37
CA LEU A 278 -2.12 20.31 20.30
C LEU A 278 -1.51 20.39 21.71
N THR A 279 -0.83 19.33 22.14
CA THR A 279 -0.13 19.24 23.44
C THR A 279 1.31 18.82 23.21
N GLY A 280 2.26 19.64 23.69
CA GLY A 280 3.70 19.44 23.59
C GLY A 280 4.38 19.33 24.95
#